data_47a9abbbc7538e3669ff3a59fa494edb
#
_entry.id   47a9abbbc7538e3669ff3a59fa494edb
#
_cell.length_a   1.000
_cell.length_b   1.000
_cell.length_c   1.000
_cell.angle_alpha   90.00
_cell.angle_beta   90.00
_cell.angle_gamma   90.00
#
_symmetry.space_group_name_H-M   'P 1'
#
loop_
_entity.id
_entity.type
_entity.pdbx_description
1 polymer ?
#
loop_
_entity_poly.entity_id
_entity_poly.type
_entity_poly.pdbx_seq_one_letter_code
_entity_poly.pdbx_strand_id
1 'polypeptide(L)'
;TSVSRSPKLYLLNPATGDCRTFCAPDGFLGTSAIGDMSLGGGKVCAVQGDSLYAVRLQRDVTALLRFDKAGNFAPVASYEGIACFDIIGENAYLAAFRDHRPQELYRQPLSGGEPERLTQFHDAFLETRQISRPEHITFRSRDGQEVDGWVIRPSGYEPGKKYPGVLNIHGGPKAAYGVQYYHEMQLLAAGGRFVFYTNPHGSDGRGQDYFDLVGRWGTIDYQDLMDFTDEVLRRYPDVDADRLGVCGGSYGGYMTNWIIGHTQRFKAACAMRSISNFVTSISTCDKGYLFLLEHMGLNALERKGVIWDESQILWDKSPLKYVRNVTTPTLFIHSNTDYRCWMDEPLQMFTSLRQQGVPSKVVLIHQEGHELNRSGRPVNRLIRLNALCDWFDQYL
;
A
#
# COMPACT_ATOMS: atom_id res chain seq x y z
N THR A 1 -18.39 -10.37 2.58
CA THR A 1 -17.25 -10.09 3.48
C THR A 1 -17.10 -8.58 3.61
N SER A 2 -17.21 -8.06 4.81
CA SER A 2 -17.03 -6.64 5.11
C SER A 2 -15.57 -6.21 4.92
N VAL A 3 -15.34 -5.02 4.35
CA VAL A 3 -14.00 -4.42 4.25
C VAL A 3 -13.48 -3.94 5.62
N SER A 4 -14.39 -3.79 6.58
CA SER A 4 -14.13 -3.23 7.91
C SER A 4 -13.96 -4.26 9.02
N ARG A 5 -13.99 -5.56 8.71
CA ARG A 5 -13.89 -6.63 9.72
C ARG A 5 -12.72 -7.57 9.46
N SER A 6 -12.11 -8.04 10.55
CA SER A 6 -11.11 -9.12 10.49
C SER A 6 -11.77 -10.39 9.97
N PRO A 7 -11.17 -11.10 9.01
CA PRO A 7 -11.69 -12.37 8.53
C PRO A 7 -11.54 -13.44 9.62
N LYS A 8 -12.52 -14.34 9.66
CA LYS A 8 -12.47 -15.53 10.50
C LYS A 8 -12.25 -16.75 9.64
N LEU A 9 -11.57 -17.74 10.18
CA LEU A 9 -11.51 -19.07 9.59
C LEU A 9 -12.68 -19.91 10.08
N TYR A 10 -13.30 -20.63 9.18
CA TYR A 10 -14.43 -21.49 9.46
C TYR A 10 -14.11 -22.94 9.04
N LEU A 11 -14.58 -23.88 9.81
CA LEU A 11 -14.68 -25.29 9.42
C LEU A 11 -16.09 -25.55 8.90
N LEU A 12 -16.18 -25.99 7.65
CA LEU A 12 -17.44 -26.40 7.02
C LEU A 12 -17.43 -27.91 6.88
N ASN A 13 -18.47 -28.57 7.39
CA ASN A 13 -18.77 -29.97 7.06
C ASN A 13 -19.57 -29.99 5.75
N PRO A 14 -18.98 -30.47 4.63
CA PRO A 14 -19.66 -30.43 3.34
C PRO A 14 -20.85 -31.40 3.25
N ALA A 15 -20.89 -32.44 4.12
CA ALA A 15 -21.97 -33.40 4.11
C ALA A 15 -23.23 -32.93 4.86
N THR A 16 -23.05 -32.14 5.93
CA THR A 16 -24.18 -31.64 6.75
C THR A 16 -24.48 -30.19 6.53
N GLY A 17 -23.53 -29.42 5.96
CA GLY A 17 -23.59 -27.97 5.85
C GLY A 17 -23.26 -27.23 7.16
N ASP A 18 -22.93 -27.97 8.23
CA ASP A 18 -22.55 -27.36 9.50
C ASP A 18 -21.28 -26.52 9.36
N CYS A 19 -21.36 -25.29 9.84
CA CYS A 19 -20.28 -24.34 9.80
C CYS A 19 -19.99 -23.80 11.22
N ARG A 20 -18.73 -23.91 11.66
CA ARG A 20 -18.31 -23.35 12.95
C ARG A 20 -17.05 -22.52 12.80
N THR A 21 -16.89 -21.51 13.62
CA THR A 21 -15.63 -20.75 13.68
C THR A 21 -14.51 -21.68 14.13
N PHE A 22 -13.47 -21.74 13.32
CA PHE A 22 -12.25 -22.48 13.64
C PHE A 22 -11.27 -21.60 14.42
N CYS A 23 -10.98 -20.41 13.88
CA CYS A 23 -10.10 -19.44 14.49
C CYS A 23 -10.52 -18.02 14.05
N ALA A 24 -10.34 -17.06 14.93
CA ALA A 24 -10.58 -15.65 14.65
C ALA A 24 -9.30 -14.84 14.97
N PRO A 25 -8.23 -15.00 14.18
CA PRO A 25 -7.03 -14.21 14.37
C PRO A 25 -7.33 -12.74 14.17
N ASP A 26 -6.76 -11.90 14.99
CA ASP A 26 -6.83 -10.45 14.79
C ASP A 26 -5.90 -10.07 13.63
N GLY A 27 -6.48 -9.60 12.52
CA GLY A 27 -5.78 -9.29 11.26
C GLY A 27 -6.09 -10.25 10.12
N PHE A 28 -5.59 -9.95 8.94
CA PHE A 28 -5.82 -10.73 7.73
C PHE A 28 -4.88 -11.93 7.62
N LEU A 29 -5.45 -13.10 7.29
CA LEU A 29 -4.70 -14.24 6.79
C LEU A 29 -4.58 -14.17 5.27
N GLY A 30 -3.44 -14.63 4.74
CA GLY A 30 -3.16 -14.59 3.31
C GLY A 30 -2.64 -13.24 2.82
N THR A 31 -2.29 -12.31 3.72
CA THR A 31 -1.71 -11.01 3.36
C THR A 31 -0.23 -10.93 3.74
N SER A 32 0.49 -10.17 2.95
CA SER A 32 1.90 -9.81 3.13
C SER A 32 2.06 -8.30 3.05
N ALA A 33 3.18 -7.78 3.50
CA ALA A 33 3.55 -6.40 3.22
C ALA A 33 3.52 -6.12 1.71
N ILE A 34 3.13 -4.91 1.33
CA ILE A 34 2.99 -4.53 -0.09
C ILE A 34 4.37 -4.44 -0.74
N GLY A 35 4.54 -5.12 -1.88
CA GLY A 35 5.70 -5.01 -2.76
C GLY A 35 5.30 -4.58 -4.17
N ASP A 36 6.28 -4.13 -4.93
CA ASP A 36 6.16 -3.81 -6.36
C ASP A 36 6.93 -4.80 -7.25
N MET A 37 7.47 -5.87 -6.66
CA MET A 37 8.14 -6.96 -7.35
C MET A 37 7.51 -8.31 -6.95
N SER A 38 7.41 -9.23 -7.89
CA SER A 38 6.88 -10.57 -7.66
C SER A 38 7.48 -11.57 -8.64
N LEU A 39 7.91 -12.73 -8.13
CA LEU A 39 8.30 -13.89 -8.95
C LEU A 39 7.08 -14.66 -9.48
N GLY A 40 5.89 -14.24 -9.15
CA GLY A 40 4.62 -14.88 -9.50
C GLY A 40 3.69 -14.99 -8.30
N GLY A 41 2.53 -15.61 -8.51
CA GLY A 41 1.55 -15.88 -7.48
C GLY A 41 1.53 -17.38 -7.11
N GLY A 42 0.91 -17.69 -5.98
CA GLY A 42 0.79 -19.05 -5.51
C GLY A 42 -0.10 -19.15 -4.28
N LYS A 43 0.02 -20.24 -3.56
CA LYS A 43 -0.75 -20.48 -2.34
C LYS A 43 -0.26 -19.56 -1.22
N VAL A 44 -1.21 -19.04 -0.45
CA VAL A 44 -0.98 -18.28 0.79
C VAL A 44 -1.50 -19.05 2.01
N CYS A 45 -2.07 -20.25 1.75
CA CYS A 45 -2.44 -21.23 2.76
C CYS A 45 -2.24 -22.64 2.21
N ALA A 46 -1.91 -23.60 3.08
CA ALA A 46 -1.72 -25.00 2.76
C ALA A 46 -2.13 -25.88 3.96
N VAL A 47 -2.62 -27.09 3.68
CA VAL A 47 -2.92 -28.09 4.71
C VAL A 47 -1.97 -29.24 4.56
N GLN A 48 -1.37 -29.69 5.67
CA GLN A 48 -0.56 -30.88 5.72
C GLN A 48 -0.85 -31.68 7.01
N GLY A 49 -1.29 -32.90 6.87
CA GLY A 49 -1.75 -33.72 7.99
C GLY A 49 -2.84 -32.97 8.77
N ASP A 50 -2.62 -32.80 10.05
CA ASP A 50 -3.56 -32.16 10.97
C ASP A 50 -3.30 -30.67 11.17
N SER A 51 -2.46 -30.06 10.35
CA SER A 51 -2.08 -28.65 10.47
C SER A 51 -2.50 -27.85 9.26
N LEU A 52 -3.00 -26.63 9.49
CA LEU A 52 -3.15 -25.58 8.49
C LEU A 52 -1.98 -24.62 8.63
N TYR A 53 -1.42 -24.23 7.50
CA TYR A 53 -0.39 -23.19 7.41
C TYR A 53 -0.94 -22.02 6.63
N ALA A 54 -0.67 -20.80 7.10
CA ALA A 54 -1.09 -19.58 6.40
C ALA A 54 -0.10 -18.43 6.66
N VAL A 55 0.01 -17.53 5.70
CA VAL A 55 0.77 -16.30 5.89
C VAL A 55 -0.10 -15.23 6.55
N ARG A 56 0.52 -14.39 7.37
CA ARG A 56 -0.13 -13.27 8.04
C ARG A 56 0.84 -12.11 8.18
N LEU A 57 0.38 -10.92 7.79
CA LEU A 57 1.08 -9.69 8.09
C LEU A 57 0.97 -9.36 9.59
N GLN A 58 2.10 -9.04 10.22
CA GLN A 58 2.20 -8.60 11.61
C GLN A 58 3.05 -7.34 11.69
N ARG A 59 2.40 -6.18 11.78
CA ARG A 59 3.01 -4.87 11.70
C ARG A 59 3.78 -4.69 10.37
N ASP A 60 5.07 -4.94 10.36
CA ASP A 60 6.02 -4.72 9.26
C ASP A 60 6.64 -5.99 8.69
N VAL A 61 6.32 -7.15 9.28
CA VAL A 61 6.82 -8.46 8.83
C VAL A 61 5.68 -9.41 8.48
N THR A 62 5.98 -10.40 7.67
CA THR A 62 5.03 -11.45 7.30
C THR A 62 5.45 -12.76 7.95
N ALA A 63 4.58 -13.33 8.79
CA ALA A 63 4.79 -14.61 9.44
C ALA A 63 4.14 -15.76 8.65
N LEU A 64 4.83 -16.89 8.55
CA LEU A 64 4.24 -18.18 8.25
C LEU A 64 3.76 -18.79 9.57
N LEU A 65 2.45 -18.94 9.70
CA LEU A 65 1.80 -19.49 10.90
C LEU A 65 1.40 -20.95 10.67
N ARG A 66 1.50 -21.75 11.73
CA ARG A 66 0.94 -23.12 11.80
C ARG A 66 -0.23 -23.10 12.78
N PHE A 67 -1.37 -23.64 12.35
CA PHE A 67 -2.59 -23.85 13.15
C PHE A 67 -2.78 -25.33 13.42
N ASP A 68 -3.11 -25.68 14.66
CA ASP A 68 -3.53 -27.02 15.06
C ASP A 68 -5.05 -27.25 14.82
N LYS A 69 -5.54 -28.46 15.06
CA LYS A 69 -6.98 -28.81 14.92
C LYS A 69 -7.90 -28.03 15.85
N ALA A 70 -7.39 -27.53 16.96
CA ALA A 70 -8.15 -26.73 17.92
C ALA A 70 -8.23 -25.25 17.54
N GLY A 71 -7.45 -24.83 16.51
CA GLY A 71 -7.36 -23.44 16.06
C GLY A 71 -6.32 -22.60 16.80
N ASN A 72 -5.49 -23.23 17.66
CA ASN A 72 -4.32 -22.55 18.21
C ASN A 72 -3.27 -22.38 17.13
N PHE A 73 -2.52 -21.28 17.17
CA PHE A 73 -1.49 -21.03 16.17
C PHE A 73 -0.19 -20.52 16.78
N ALA A 74 0.90 -20.82 16.08
CA ALA A 74 2.23 -20.31 16.39
C ALA A 74 2.99 -19.97 15.10
N PRO A 75 3.94 -19.02 15.14
CA PRO A 75 4.80 -18.73 14.01
C PRO A 75 5.79 -19.89 13.78
N VAL A 76 5.97 -20.28 12.51
CA VAL A 76 7.05 -21.14 12.05
C VAL A 76 8.28 -20.31 11.73
N ALA A 77 8.08 -19.19 11.02
CA ALA A 77 9.13 -18.24 10.65
C ALA A 77 8.52 -16.89 10.28
N SER A 78 9.36 -15.83 10.29
CA SER A 78 9.01 -14.50 9.85
C SER A 78 9.98 -14.02 8.77
N TYR A 79 9.44 -13.29 7.81
CA TYR A 79 10.15 -12.70 6.68
C TYR A 79 9.73 -11.23 6.50
N GLU A 80 10.51 -10.46 5.77
CA GLU A 80 10.11 -9.10 5.37
C GLU A 80 8.83 -9.11 4.52
N GLY A 81 8.63 -10.17 3.72
CA GLY A 81 7.41 -10.45 2.97
C GLY A 81 7.41 -11.86 2.41
N ILE A 82 6.24 -12.50 2.37
CA ILE A 82 6.03 -13.82 1.78
C ILE A 82 4.95 -13.67 0.69
N ALA A 83 5.32 -13.88 -0.57
CA ALA A 83 4.37 -13.78 -1.67
C ALA A 83 3.52 -15.05 -1.81
N CYS A 84 4.14 -16.19 -1.69
CA CYS A 84 3.48 -17.50 -1.74
C CYS A 84 4.37 -18.57 -1.13
N PHE A 85 3.78 -19.74 -0.83
CA PHE A 85 4.52 -20.90 -0.37
C PHE A 85 3.80 -22.20 -0.73
N ASP A 86 4.53 -23.30 -0.67
CA ASP A 86 3.96 -24.66 -0.63
C ASP A 86 4.72 -25.49 0.40
N ILE A 87 4.13 -26.61 0.82
CA ILE A 87 4.72 -27.50 1.82
C ILE A 87 5.02 -28.87 1.19
N ILE A 88 6.27 -29.32 1.32
CA ILE A 88 6.72 -30.63 0.84
C ILE A 88 7.52 -31.28 1.96
N GLY A 89 7.00 -32.40 2.46
CA GLY A 89 7.60 -33.11 3.59
C GLY A 89 7.65 -32.23 4.83
N GLU A 90 8.81 -32.05 5.42
CA GLU A 90 9.04 -31.29 6.65
C GLU A 90 9.45 -29.82 6.39
N ASN A 91 9.29 -29.34 5.15
CA ASN A 91 9.73 -28.02 4.77
C ASN A 91 8.63 -27.21 4.06
N ALA A 92 8.61 -25.90 4.31
CA ALA A 92 7.93 -24.94 3.47
C ALA A 92 8.91 -24.38 2.43
N TYR A 93 8.46 -24.25 1.19
CA TYR A 93 9.17 -23.61 0.09
C TYR A 93 8.48 -22.28 -0.22
N LEU A 94 9.20 -21.17 -0.07
CA LEU A 94 8.62 -19.84 -0.10
C LEU A 94 9.25 -18.99 -1.18
N ALA A 95 8.44 -18.18 -1.87
CA ALA A 95 8.91 -16.99 -2.56
C ALA A 95 8.79 -15.81 -1.59
N ALA A 96 9.92 -15.31 -1.12
CA ALA A 96 9.94 -14.35 0.00
C ALA A 96 11.02 -13.27 -0.14
N PHE A 97 10.80 -12.16 0.59
CA PHE A 97 11.78 -11.09 0.81
C PHE A 97 12.50 -11.34 2.13
N ARG A 98 13.82 -11.26 2.12
CA ARG A 98 14.67 -11.34 3.30
C ARG A 98 15.97 -10.57 3.08
N ASP A 99 16.52 -10.02 4.13
CA ASP A 99 17.80 -9.28 4.12
C ASP A 99 17.81 -8.07 3.18
N HIS A 100 16.63 -7.45 3.02
CA HIS A 100 16.38 -6.31 2.13
C HIS A 100 16.75 -6.61 0.67
N ARG A 101 16.50 -7.83 0.24
CA ARG A 101 16.69 -8.29 -1.14
C ARG A 101 15.34 -8.42 -1.86
N PRO A 102 15.31 -8.30 -3.20
CA PRO A 102 14.17 -8.77 -3.99
C PRO A 102 13.85 -10.25 -3.70
N GLN A 103 12.69 -10.71 -4.12
CA GLN A 103 12.24 -12.06 -3.82
C GLN A 103 13.21 -13.13 -4.34
N GLU A 104 13.50 -14.09 -3.46
CA GLU A 104 14.21 -15.33 -3.76
C GLU A 104 13.39 -16.53 -3.28
N LEU A 105 13.75 -17.74 -3.70
CA LEU A 105 13.17 -18.96 -3.17
C LEU A 105 13.94 -19.42 -1.93
N TYR A 106 13.19 -19.80 -0.90
CA TYR A 106 13.73 -20.29 0.36
C TYR A 106 13.13 -21.64 0.72
N ARG A 107 13.92 -22.50 1.36
CA ARG A 107 13.48 -23.70 2.07
C ARG A 107 13.49 -23.40 3.57
N GLN A 108 12.34 -23.48 4.21
CA GLN A 108 12.13 -23.24 5.64
C GLN A 108 11.74 -24.53 6.34
N PRO A 109 12.51 -25.05 7.29
CA PRO A 109 12.06 -26.18 8.10
C PRO A 109 10.80 -25.84 8.89
N LEU A 110 9.80 -26.73 8.89
CA LEU A 110 8.54 -26.53 9.64
C LEU A 110 8.74 -26.63 11.16
N SER A 111 9.86 -27.22 11.61
CA SER A 111 10.30 -27.22 13.01
C SER A 111 10.87 -25.86 13.47
N GLY A 112 11.00 -24.88 12.58
CA GLY A 112 11.69 -23.63 12.82
C GLY A 112 13.18 -23.69 12.47
N GLY A 113 13.91 -22.61 12.77
CA GLY A 113 15.33 -22.48 12.46
C GLY A 113 15.61 -21.62 11.22
N GLU A 114 16.88 -21.51 10.86
CA GLU A 114 17.31 -20.65 9.73
C GLU A 114 16.87 -21.26 8.39
N PRO A 115 16.30 -20.44 7.49
CA PRO A 115 15.97 -20.88 6.15
C PRO A 115 17.19 -20.99 5.26
N GLU A 116 17.14 -21.86 4.29
CA GLU A 116 18.11 -21.95 3.22
C GLU A 116 17.62 -21.20 1.99
N ARG A 117 18.44 -20.26 1.47
CA ARG A 117 18.18 -19.58 0.20
C ARG A 117 18.54 -20.52 -0.97
N LEU A 118 17.57 -20.81 -1.83
CA LEU A 118 17.73 -21.76 -2.94
C LEU A 118 18.12 -21.10 -4.26
N THR A 119 17.87 -19.80 -4.41
CA THR A 119 18.10 -19.07 -5.67
C THR A 119 18.96 -17.82 -5.46
N GLN A 120 19.53 -17.31 -6.54
CA GLN A 120 20.40 -16.14 -6.59
C GLN A 120 20.02 -15.25 -7.78
N PHE A 121 18.70 -15.07 -8.02
CA PHE A 121 18.20 -14.35 -9.19
C PHE A 121 18.67 -12.90 -9.25
N HIS A 122 18.90 -12.27 -8.10
CA HIS A 122 19.19 -10.84 -8.01
C HIS A 122 20.63 -10.53 -7.54
N ASP A 123 21.48 -11.53 -7.31
CA ASP A 123 22.84 -11.30 -6.78
C ASP A 123 23.65 -10.41 -7.72
N ALA A 124 23.72 -10.70 -9.01
CA ALA A 124 24.46 -9.89 -9.99
C ALA A 124 23.93 -8.43 -10.08
N PHE A 125 22.64 -8.21 -9.88
CA PHE A 125 22.07 -6.86 -9.79
C PHE A 125 22.53 -6.14 -8.52
N LEU A 126 22.45 -6.81 -7.37
CA LEU A 126 22.77 -6.23 -6.08
C LEU A 126 24.28 -5.95 -5.91
N GLU A 127 25.16 -6.76 -6.53
CA GLU A 127 26.60 -6.53 -6.56
C GLU A 127 27.00 -5.21 -7.24
N THR A 128 26.18 -4.74 -8.17
CA THR A 128 26.45 -3.54 -8.99
C THR A 128 25.63 -2.32 -8.59
N ARG A 129 24.81 -2.41 -7.54
CA ARG A 129 23.90 -1.34 -7.13
C ARG A 129 23.97 -1.08 -5.63
N GLN A 130 23.95 0.18 -5.27
CA GLN A 130 23.82 0.59 -3.88
C GLN A 130 22.32 0.56 -3.50
N ILE A 131 21.98 -0.22 -2.48
CA ILE A 131 20.64 -0.33 -1.93
C ILE A 131 20.61 0.40 -0.58
N SER A 132 19.69 1.35 -0.45
CA SER A 132 19.46 2.08 0.81
C SER A 132 18.45 1.33 1.67
N ARG A 133 18.84 1.00 2.91
CA ARG A 133 17.94 0.31 3.84
C ARG A 133 16.99 1.29 4.51
N PRO A 134 15.70 0.94 4.70
CA PRO A 134 14.77 1.76 5.45
C PRO A 134 15.13 1.78 6.94
N GLU A 135 15.16 2.97 7.53
CA GLU A 135 15.28 3.18 8.97
C GLU A 135 13.87 3.22 9.57
N HIS A 136 13.57 2.30 10.48
CA HIS A 136 12.28 2.27 11.17
C HIS A 136 12.21 3.37 12.23
N ILE A 137 11.11 4.09 12.23
CA ILE A 137 10.77 5.08 13.26
C ILE A 137 9.32 4.91 13.69
N THR A 138 9.02 5.27 14.92
CA THR A 138 7.65 5.33 15.42
C THR A 138 7.32 6.73 15.90
N PHE A 139 6.05 7.08 15.83
CA PHE A 139 5.50 8.29 16.42
C PHE A 139 4.13 7.99 17.04
N ARG A 140 3.58 8.94 17.80
CA ARG A 140 2.24 8.82 18.36
C ARG A 140 1.26 9.63 17.52
N SER A 141 0.22 8.96 17.07
CA SER A 141 -0.95 9.58 16.47
C SER A 141 -1.71 10.43 17.49
N ARG A 142 -2.61 11.27 17.01
CA ARG A 142 -3.42 12.17 17.86
C ARG A 142 -4.37 11.44 18.80
N ASP A 143 -4.74 10.21 18.52
CA ASP A 143 -5.51 9.34 19.41
C ASP A 143 -4.64 8.59 20.44
N GLY A 144 -3.31 8.80 20.40
CA GLY A 144 -2.33 8.21 21.30
C GLY A 144 -1.79 6.85 20.85
N GLN A 145 -2.28 6.28 19.76
CA GLN A 145 -1.74 5.03 19.22
C GLN A 145 -0.36 5.25 18.60
N GLU A 146 0.48 4.23 18.72
CA GLU A 146 1.79 4.22 18.05
C GLU A 146 1.60 3.90 16.55
N VAL A 147 2.28 4.64 15.69
CA VAL A 147 2.28 4.47 14.23
C VAL A 147 3.68 4.15 13.76
N ASP A 148 3.80 3.14 12.90
CA ASP A 148 5.07 2.74 12.30
C ASP A 148 5.34 3.52 11.02
N GLY A 149 6.58 3.96 10.84
CA GLY A 149 7.05 4.59 9.63
C GLY A 149 8.52 4.28 9.33
N TRP A 150 8.93 4.57 8.13
CA TRP A 150 10.28 4.28 7.64
C TRP A 150 10.81 5.44 6.82
N VAL A 151 12.15 5.59 6.86
CA VAL A 151 12.87 6.58 6.08
C VAL A 151 14.01 5.91 5.34
N ILE A 152 14.08 6.10 4.04
CA ILE A 152 15.18 5.68 3.17
C ILE A 152 16.00 6.93 2.83
N ARG A 153 17.27 6.92 3.14
CA ARG A 153 18.20 8.00 2.78
C ARG A 153 18.54 7.95 1.29
N PRO A 154 18.82 9.09 0.65
CA PRO A 154 19.29 9.11 -0.71
C PRO A 154 20.59 8.30 -0.86
N SER A 155 20.78 7.67 -2.02
CA SER A 155 22.06 7.04 -2.36
C SER A 155 23.16 8.08 -2.37
N GLY A 156 24.30 7.76 -1.75
CA GLY A 156 25.41 8.73 -1.62
C GLY A 156 25.11 9.88 -0.64
N TYR A 157 24.25 9.64 0.35
CA TYR A 157 23.92 10.62 1.37
C TYR A 157 25.15 11.18 2.08
N GLU A 158 25.22 12.51 2.18
CA GLU A 158 26.24 13.28 2.89
C GLU A 158 25.57 14.07 4.01
N PRO A 159 25.94 13.85 5.28
CA PRO A 159 25.38 14.61 6.40
C PRO A 159 25.60 16.13 6.24
N GLY A 160 24.55 16.91 6.58
CA GLY A 160 24.57 18.37 6.49
C GLY A 160 24.17 18.95 5.12
N LYS A 161 24.05 18.14 4.09
CA LYS A 161 23.54 18.55 2.78
C LYS A 161 22.02 18.41 2.74
N LYS A 162 21.35 19.40 2.14
CA LYS A 162 19.90 19.38 2.01
C LYS A 162 19.43 18.58 0.80
N TYR A 163 18.46 17.70 1.00
CA TYR A 163 17.87 16.82 -0.02
C TYR A 163 16.35 16.96 -0.07
N PRO A 164 15.73 16.86 -1.25
CA PRO A 164 14.28 16.73 -1.34
C PRO A 164 13.78 15.51 -0.56
N GLY A 165 12.50 15.56 -0.13
CA GLY A 165 11.84 14.44 0.52
C GLY A 165 10.56 14.04 -0.22
N VAL A 166 10.27 12.74 -0.32
CA VAL A 166 9.06 12.20 -0.95
C VAL A 166 8.30 11.33 0.02
N LEU A 167 7.07 11.74 0.37
CA LEU A 167 6.11 10.91 1.08
C LEU A 167 5.47 9.93 0.09
N ASN A 168 5.63 8.62 0.33
CA ASN A 168 5.02 7.57 -0.47
C ASN A 168 3.89 6.91 0.33
N ILE A 169 2.67 6.84 -0.26
CA ILE A 169 1.45 6.40 0.43
C ILE A 169 0.95 5.11 -0.23
N HIS A 170 0.78 4.05 0.58
CA HIS A 170 0.29 2.77 0.08
C HIS A 170 -1.20 2.80 -0.32
N GLY A 171 -1.60 1.82 -1.12
CA GLY A 171 -3.00 1.56 -1.45
C GLY A 171 -3.70 0.71 -0.38
N GLY A 172 -4.99 0.51 -0.55
CA GLY A 172 -5.82 -0.28 0.36
C GLY A 172 -7.12 0.43 0.70
N PRO A 173 -7.27 1.11 1.86
CA PRO A 173 -6.29 1.38 2.92
C PRO A 173 -5.83 0.17 3.71
N LYS A 174 -6.64 -0.90 3.81
CA LYS A 174 -6.35 -2.13 4.55
C LYS A 174 -5.26 -2.96 3.86
N ALA A 175 -4.05 -2.46 3.90
CA ALA A 175 -2.80 -3.06 3.48
C ALA A 175 -1.69 -2.39 4.30
N ALA A 176 -0.44 -2.79 4.18
CA ALA A 176 0.64 -2.13 4.88
C ALA A 176 1.96 -2.23 4.13
N TYR A 177 2.81 -1.23 4.29
CA TYR A 177 4.23 -1.31 3.99
C TYR A 177 4.97 -2.06 5.09
N GLY A 178 6.16 -2.56 4.74
CA GLY A 178 7.12 -3.14 5.67
C GLY A 178 8.53 -2.71 5.29
N VAL A 179 9.49 -3.47 5.80
CA VAL A 179 10.93 -3.22 5.55
C VAL A 179 11.44 -3.90 4.29
N GLN A 180 10.59 -4.64 3.57
CA GLN A 180 10.98 -5.37 2.37
C GLN A 180 11.47 -4.46 1.25
N TYR A 181 12.29 -5.02 0.37
CA TYR A 181 12.75 -4.33 -0.83
C TYR A 181 11.57 -3.81 -1.66
N TYR A 182 11.57 -2.52 -1.98
CA TYR A 182 10.56 -1.87 -2.82
C TYR A 182 11.27 -1.05 -3.91
N HIS A 183 11.16 -1.50 -5.17
CA HIS A 183 11.99 -0.98 -6.26
C HIS A 183 11.74 0.51 -6.55
N GLU A 184 10.48 0.96 -6.56
CA GLU A 184 10.11 2.38 -6.76
C GLU A 184 10.77 3.27 -5.70
N MET A 185 10.75 2.86 -4.43
CA MET A 185 11.35 3.63 -3.34
C MET A 185 12.88 3.70 -3.48
N GLN A 186 13.52 2.59 -3.88
CA GLN A 186 14.96 2.56 -4.15
C GLN A 186 15.33 3.48 -5.33
N LEU A 187 14.50 3.51 -6.37
CA LEU A 187 14.72 4.36 -7.53
C LEU A 187 14.60 5.85 -7.18
N LEU A 188 13.61 6.23 -6.37
CA LEU A 188 13.46 7.60 -5.85
C LEU A 188 14.65 8.00 -4.96
N ALA A 189 15.14 7.09 -4.11
CA ALA A 189 16.31 7.32 -3.27
C ALA A 189 17.61 7.43 -4.11
N ALA A 190 17.75 6.62 -5.16
CA ALA A 190 18.84 6.71 -6.11
C ALA A 190 18.86 8.04 -6.88
N GLY A 191 17.70 8.67 -7.07
CA GLY A 191 17.54 10.01 -7.61
C GLY A 191 17.86 11.14 -6.62
N GLY A 192 18.54 10.85 -5.49
CA GLY A 192 19.00 11.86 -4.54
C GLY A 192 17.91 12.40 -3.61
N ARG A 193 16.89 11.61 -3.27
CA ARG A 193 15.77 12.02 -2.40
C ARG A 193 15.69 11.17 -1.15
N PHE A 194 15.33 11.77 -0.02
CA PHE A 194 14.75 11.01 1.08
C PHE A 194 13.39 10.45 0.63
N VAL A 195 13.14 9.18 0.89
CA VAL A 195 11.82 8.56 0.70
C VAL A 195 11.31 8.11 2.05
N PHE A 196 10.13 8.57 2.43
CA PHE A 196 9.55 8.21 3.71
C PHE A 196 8.11 7.75 3.54
N TYR A 197 7.73 6.78 4.34
CA TYR A 197 6.43 6.13 4.26
C TYR A 197 6.01 5.60 5.62
N THR A 198 4.71 5.48 5.84
CA THR A 198 4.13 5.06 7.12
C THR A 198 2.90 4.21 6.87
N ASN A 199 2.47 3.49 7.90
CA ASN A 199 1.20 2.77 7.96
C ASN A 199 0.21 3.56 8.82
N PRO A 200 -0.53 4.53 8.24
CA PRO A 200 -1.51 5.32 8.99
C PRO A 200 -2.69 4.46 9.46
N HIS A 201 -3.56 5.00 10.30
CA HIS A 201 -4.86 4.38 10.57
C HIS A 201 -5.56 3.95 9.27
N GLY A 202 -6.18 2.80 9.30
CA GLY A 202 -6.71 2.12 8.10
C GLY A 202 -5.79 1.01 7.58
N SER A 203 -4.50 0.99 7.96
CA SER A 203 -3.54 -0.03 7.54
C SER A 203 -3.76 -1.37 8.27
N ASP A 204 -3.37 -2.47 7.61
CA ASP A 204 -3.38 -3.83 8.20
C ASP A 204 -2.18 -4.06 9.13
N GLY A 205 -2.18 -5.20 9.81
CA GLY A 205 -1.07 -5.69 10.63
C GLY A 205 -1.10 -5.29 12.10
N ARG A 206 -2.05 -4.44 12.54
CA ARG A 206 -2.19 -3.97 13.92
C ARG A 206 -3.56 -4.26 14.55
N GLY A 207 -4.38 -5.10 13.90
CA GLY A 207 -5.68 -5.51 14.41
C GLY A 207 -6.85 -4.65 13.94
N GLN A 208 -8.07 -5.09 14.36
CA GLN A 208 -9.35 -4.55 13.90
C GLN A 208 -9.49 -3.05 14.14
N ASP A 209 -9.19 -2.59 15.34
CA ASP A 209 -9.44 -1.20 15.73
C ASP A 209 -8.54 -0.21 14.96
N TYR A 210 -7.36 -0.66 14.54
CA TYR A 210 -6.42 0.16 13.79
C TYR A 210 -6.82 0.30 12.33
N PHE A 211 -7.26 -0.78 11.67
CA PHE A 211 -7.64 -0.72 10.27
C PHE A 211 -9.08 -0.25 10.02
N ASP A 212 -9.93 -0.18 11.03
CA ASP A 212 -11.30 0.31 10.87
C ASP A 212 -11.31 1.81 10.60
N LEU A 213 -11.42 2.16 9.33
CA LEU A 213 -11.49 3.54 8.83
C LEU A 213 -12.83 3.85 8.14
N VAL A 214 -13.87 3.05 8.43
CA VAL A 214 -15.20 3.22 7.84
C VAL A 214 -15.76 4.62 8.12
N GLY A 215 -16.14 5.33 7.05
CA GLY A 215 -16.63 6.71 7.11
C GLY A 215 -15.59 7.77 7.48
N ARG A 216 -14.32 7.38 7.70
CA ARG A 216 -13.28 8.27 8.24
C ARG A 216 -12.11 8.54 7.29
N TRP A 217 -12.21 8.17 5.99
CA TRP A 217 -11.19 8.52 5.02
C TRP A 217 -10.98 10.04 4.95
N GLY A 218 -9.72 10.46 4.88
CA GLY A 218 -9.33 11.87 4.86
C GLY A 218 -9.43 12.55 6.22
N THR A 219 -9.44 11.81 7.33
CA THR A 219 -9.49 12.34 8.69
C THR A 219 -8.23 11.98 9.47
N ILE A 220 -8.28 10.97 10.35
CA ILE A 220 -7.13 10.54 11.15
C ILE A 220 -5.98 9.99 10.30
N ASP A 221 -6.30 9.29 9.22
CA ASP A 221 -5.35 8.80 8.22
C ASP A 221 -4.54 9.93 7.56
N TYR A 222 -5.23 11.02 7.18
CA TYR A 222 -4.58 12.24 6.69
C TYR A 222 -3.72 12.91 7.77
N GLN A 223 -4.23 12.97 9.01
CA GLN A 223 -3.49 13.56 10.13
C GLN A 223 -2.21 12.78 10.43
N ASP A 224 -2.29 11.43 10.46
CA ASP A 224 -1.11 10.58 10.65
C ASP A 224 -0.02 10.84 9.61
N LEU A 225 -0.40 11.02 8.34
CA LEU A 225 0.53 11.32 7.25
C LEU A 225 1.20 12.69 7.43
N MET A 226 0.45 13.70 7.89
CA MET A 226 0.99 15.04 8.16
C MET A 226 1.89 15.03 9.40
N ASP A 227 1.45 14.41 10.49
CA ASP A 227 2.22 14.30 11.73
C ASP A 227 3.49 13.46 11.52
N PHE A 228 3.42 12.40 10.69
CA PHE A 228 4.61 11.64 10.28
C PHE A 228 5.59 12.48 9.46
N THR A 229 5.09 13.30 8.55
CA THR A 229 5.95 14.22 7.78
C THR A 229 6.65 15.22 8.71
N ASP A 230 5.97 15.73 9.73
CA ASP A 230 6.57 16.60 10.74
C ASP A 230 7.65 15.87 11.55
N GLU A 231 7.38 14.63 11.93
CA GLU A 231 8.35 13.81 12.67
C GLU A 231 9.60 13.49 11.83
N VAL A 232 9.44 13.23 10.53
CA VAL A 232 10.57 13.05 9.61
C VAL A 232 11.40 14.33 9.53
N LEU A 233 10.80 15.50 9.33
CA LEU A 233 11.54 16.77 9.28
C LEU A 233 12.27 17.09 10.59
N ARG A 234 11.68 16.72 11.72
CA ARG A 234 12.29 16.91 13.04
C ARG A 234 13.50 16.00 13.26
N ARG A 235 13.41 14.71 12.84
CA ARG A 235 14.48 13.72 13.04
C ARG A 235 15.58 13.78 12.00
N TYR A 236 15.22 14.19 10.78
CA TYR A 236 16.13 14.23 9.63
C TYR A 236 16.25 15.67 9.13
N PRO A 237 17.07 16.51 9.81
CA PRO A 237 17.21 17.92 9.47
C PRO A 237 17.77 18.17 8.07
N ASP A 238 18.34 17.16 7.43
CA ASP A 238 18.84 17.22 6.05
C ASP A 238 17.73 17.06 4.99
N VAL A 239 16.51 16.69 5.38
CA VAL A 239 15.35 16.81 4.50
C VAL A 239 15.00 18.29 4.34
N ASP A 240 14.88 18.73 3.09
CA ASP A 240 14.50 20.08 2.76
C ASP A 240 12.98 20.26 2.80
N ALA A 241 12.48 20.98 3.79
CA ALA A 241 11.05 21.21 3.97
C ALA A 241 10.39 22.01 2.82
N ASP A 242 11.20 22.74 2.04
CA ASP A 242 10.72 23.50 0.88
C ASP A 242 10.72 22.68 -0.42
N ARG A 243 11.24 21.46 -0.39
CA ARG A 243 11.28 20.54 -1.53
C ARG A 243 10.68 19.18 -1.17
N LEU A 244 9.39 19.19 -0.76
CA LEU A 244 8.65 17.95 -0.44
C LEU A 244 7.76 17.53 -1.61
N GLY A 245 7.81 16.25 -1.96
CA GLY A 245 6.90 15.59 -2.88
C GLY A 245 5.99 14.61 -2.17
N VAL A 246 4.84 14.29 -2.79
CA VAL A 246 3.92 13.27 -2.32
C VAL A 246 3.46 12.39 -3.47
N CYS A 247 3.42 11.08 -3.26
CA CYS A 247 2.90 10.13 -4.25
C CYS A 247 2.22 8.94 -3.61
N GLY A 248 1.36 8.28 -4.38
CA GLY A 248 0.72 7.06 -3.97
C GLY A 248 -0.20 6.49 -5.04
N GLY A 249 -0.60 5.24 -4.86
CA GLY A 249 -1.48 4.54 -5.79
C GLY A 249 -2.76 4.00 -5.15
N SER A 250 -3.87 3.99 -5.92
CA SER A 250 -5.17 3.53 -5.43
C SER A 250 -5.67 4.42 -4.26
N TYR A 251 -5.93 3.87 -3.09
CA TYR A 251 -6.17 4.68 -1.89
C TYR A 251 -5.04 5.71 -1.65
N GLY A 252 -3.76 5.34 -1.85
CA GLY A 252 -2.66 6.30 -1.76
C GLY A 252 -2.73 7.40 -2.82
N GLY A 253 -3.27 7.11 -4.00
CA GLY A 253 -3.58 8.10 -5.03
C GLY A 253 -4.75 9.01 -4.65
N TYR A 254 -5.81 8.46 -4.03
CA TYR A 254 -6.87 9.22 -3.40
C TYR A 254 -6.30 10.19 -2.35
N MET A 255 -5.49 9.67 -1.44
CA MET A 255 -4.89 10.46 -0.37
C MET A 255 -3.92 11.52 -0.91
N THR A 256 -3.17 11.24 -1.97
CA THR A 256 -2.36 12.24 -2.68
C THR A 256 -3.23 13.39 -3.19
N ASN A 257 -4.34 13.08 -3.87
CA ASN A 257 -5.31 14.09 -4.33
C ASN A 257 -5.95 14.87 -3.16
N TRP A 258 -6.23 14.18 -2.06
CA TRP A 258 -6.79 14.79 -0.84
C TRP A 258 -5.81 15.76 -0.23
N ILE A 259 -4.56 15.35 -0.03
CA ILE A 259 -3.48 16.14 0.58
C ILE A 259 -3.29 17.47 -0.18
N ILE A 260 -3.15 17.44 -1.50
CA ILE A 260 -2.89 18.66 -2.29
C ILE A 260 -4.07 19.62 -2.30
N GLY A 261 -5.29 19.15 -2.02
CA GLY A 261 -6.49 19.97 -1.83
C GLY A 261 -6.60 20.62 -0.43
N HIS A 262 -5.79 20.14 0.54
CA HIS A 262 -5.90 20.55 1.94
C HIS A 262 -4.63 21.20 2.51
N THR A 263 -3.49 21.11 1.82
CA THR A 263 -2.23 21.76 2.24
C THR A 263 -1.38 22.17 1.04
N GLN A 264 -0.58 23.23 1.19
CA GLN A 264 0.39 23.73 0.20
C GLN A 264 1.83 23.27 0.50
N ARG A 265 1.99 22.29 1.41
CA ARG A 265 3.27 21.82 1.91
C ARG A 265 4.12 21.14 0.82
N PHE A 266 3.47 20.39 -0.07
CA PHE A 266 4.14 19.63 -1.10
C PHE A 266 4.28 20.42 -2.40
N LYS A 267 5.50 20.39 -2.99
CA LYS A 267 5.85 21.14 -4.20
C LYS A 267 5.67 20.33 -5.49
N ALA A 268 5.50 19.02 -5.37
CA ALA A 268 5.17 18.12 -6.46
C ALA A 268 4.30 16.97 -5.96
N ALA A 269 3.36 16.51 -6.79
CA ALA A 269 2.52 15.38 -6.48
C ALA A 269 2.45 14.39 -7.65
N CYS A 270 2.33 13.07 -7.34
CA CYS A 270 2.05 12.05 -8.33
C CYS A 270 0.94 11.12 -7.84
N ALA A 271 -0.27 11.27 -8.38
CA ALA A 271 -1.42 10.45 -8.06
C ALA A 271 -1.55 9.32 -9.10
N MET A 272 -1.36 8.07 -8.66
CA MET A 272 -1.40 6.91 -9.55
C MET A 272 -2.68 6.10 -9.31
N ARG A 273 -3.37 5.66 -10.41
CA ARG A 273 -4.59 4.84 -10.31
C ARG A 273 -5.50 5.33 -9.17
N SER A 274 -5.73 6.63 -9.15
CA SER A 274 -6.33 7.34 -8.03
C SER A 274 -7.84 7.43 -8.12
N ILE A 275 -8.48 7.78 -7.00
CA ILE A 275 -9.87 8.20 -6.92
C ILE A 275 -9.90 9.72 -6.70
N SER A 276 -10.81 10.41 -7.39
CA SER A 276 -11.04 11.84 -7.25
C SER A 276 -12.47 12.20 -6.89
N ASN A 277 -13.44 11.38 -7.33
CA ASN A 277 -14.86 11.64 -7.22
C ASN A 277 -15.63 10.37 -6.83
N PHE A 278 -16.04 10.25 -5.57
CA PHE A 278 -16.81 9.08 -5.12
C PHE A 278 -18.18 8.95 -5.74
N VAL A 279 -18.79 10.04 -6.22
CA VAL A 279 -20.10 9.99 -6.88
C VAL A 279 -20.02 9.19 -8.19
N THR A 280 -18.90 9.32 -8.93
CA THR A 280 -18.65 8.51 -10.15
C THR A 280 -18.06 7.14 -9.83
N SER A 281 -17.05 7.07 -8.98
CA SER A 281 -16.32 5.83 -8.66
C SER A 281 -17.22 4.73 -8.09
N ILE A 282 -18.20 5.05 -7.28
CA ILE A 282 -19.12 4.07 -6.67
C ILE A 282 -19.89 3.29 -7.74
N SER A 283 -20.27 3.97 -8.84
CA SER A 283 -21.07 3.37 -9.90
C SER A 283 -20.25 2.61 -10.94
N THR A 284 -18.94 2.83 -11.00
CA THR A 284 -18.07 2.32 -12.07
C THR A 284 -17.05 1.27 -11.60
N CYS A 285 -16.83 1.14 -10.29
CA CYS A 285 -15.83 0.23 -9.73
C CYS A 285 -16.20 -1.25 -9.97
N ASP A 286 -15.21 -2.06 -10.38
CA ASP A 286 -15.34 -3.51 -10.62
C ASP A 286 -15.68 -4.34 -9.37
N LYS A 287 -15.44 -3.78 -8.17
CA LYS A 287 -15.86 -4.38 -6.88
C LYS A 287 -17.35 -4.19 -6.59
N GLY A 288 -18.04 -3.45 -7.45
CA GLY A 288 -19.44 -3.07 -7.24
C GLY A 288 -19.61 -1.94 -6.22
N TYR A 289 -20.82 -1.40 -6.20
CA TYR A 289 -21.15 -0.21 -5.39
C TYR A 289 -20.99 -0.43 -3.87
N LEU A 290 -21.22 -1.65 -3.37
CA LEU A 290 -21.11 -1.96 -1.95
C LEU A 290 -19.72 -1.71 -1.38
N PHE A 291 -18.67 -1.93 -2.17
CA PHE A 291 -17.30 -1.80 -1.72
C PHE A 291 -16.96 -0.37 -1.26
N LEU A 292 -17.20 0.61 -2.10
CA LEU A 292 -16.92 2.01 -1.76
C LEU A 292 -17.93 2.60 -0.78
N LEU A 293 -19.20 2.21 -0.86
CA LEU A 293 -20.22 2.66 0.11
C LEU A 293 -19.89 2.21 1.52
N GLU A 294 -19.44 0.97 1.70
CA GLU A 294 -19.01 0.49 3.01
C GLU A 294 -17.82 1.29 3.55
N HIS A 295 -16.82 1.59 2.71
CA HIS A 295 -15.71 2.46 3.11
C HIS A 295 -16.18 3.87 3.52
N MET A 296 -17.21 4.38 2.88
CA MET A 296 -17.79 5.70 3.22
C MET A 296 -18.75 5.66 4.42
N GLY A 297 -18.94 4.49 5.04
CA GLY A 297 -19.85 4.33 6.19
C GLY A 297 -21.33 4.29 5.80
N LEU A 298 -21.62 4.04 4.52
CA LEU A 298 -22.99 4.03 4.00
C LEU A 298 -23.48 2.59 3.79
N ASN A 299 -24.53 2.19 4.50
CA ASN A 299 -25.06 0.84 4.43
C ASN A 299 -26.12 0.68 3.34
N ALA A 300 -25.66 0.31 2.15
CA ALA A 300 -26.55 0.10 1.00
C ALA A 300 -27.35 -1.20 1.05
N LEU A 301 -27.06 -2.13 1.94
CA LEU A 301 -27.85 -3.36 2.12
C LEU A 301 -29.14 -3.07 2.89
N GLU A 302 -29.12 -2.07 3.76
CA GLU A 302 -30.27 -1.70 4.59
C GLU A 302 -31.10 -0.57 3.98
N ARG A 303 -30.54 0.24 3.06
CA ARG A 303 -31.21 1.39 2.45
C ARG A 303 -31.13 1.34 0.93
N LYS A 304 -32.24 1.31 0.26
CA LYS A 304 -32.36 1.52 -1.19
C LYS A 304 -32.13 2.99 -1.52
N GLY A 305 -31.48 3.27 -2.65
CA GLY A 305 -31.25 4.64 -3.11
C GLY A 305 -30.15 5.43 -2.39
N VAL A 306 -29.44 4.82 -1.45
CA VAL A 306 -28.45 5.49 -0.58
C VAL A 306 -27.39 6.31 -1.35
N ILE A 307 -27.01 5.92 -2.57
CA ILE A 307 -26.05 6.66 -3.40
C ILE A 307 -26.55 8.08 -3.69
N TRP A 308 -27.83 8.20 -4.03
CA TRP A 308 -28.42 9.47 -4.42
C TRP A 308 -28.84 10.30 -3.20
N ASP A 309 -29.39 9.64 -2.20
CA ASP A 309 -29.81 10.29 -0.95
C ASP A 309 -28.61 10.88 -0.19
N GLU A 310 -27.46 10.20 -0.22
CA GLU A 310 -26.23 10.59 0.50
C GLU A 310 -25.13 11.12 -0.44
N SER A 311 -25.49 11.59 -1.62
CA SER A 311 -24.53 12.11 -2.61
C SER A 311 -23.68 13.25 -2.08
N GLN A 312 -24.21 14.04 -1.13
CA GLN A 312 -23.43 15.10 -0.47
C GLN A 312 -22.28 14.55 0.37
N ILE A 313 -22.47 13.45 1.10
CA ILE A 313 -21.39 12.79 1.87
C ILE A 313 -20.31 12.28 0.91
N LEU A 314 -20.71 11.68 -0.21
CA LEU A 314 -19.78 11.21 -1.24
C LEU A 314 -18.98 12.35 -1.85
N TRP A 315 -19.65 13.48 -2.12
CA TRP A 315 -18.99 14.68 -2.64
C TRP A 315 -18.05 15.29 -1.62
N ASP A 316 -18.43 15.33 -0.33
CA ASP A 316 -17.61 15.87 0.76
C ASP A 316 -16.33 15.07 0.98
N LYS A 317 -16.34 13.77 0.67
CA LYS A 317 -15.17 12.89 0.71
C LYS A 317 -14.37 12.87 -0.59
N SER A 318 -14.85 13.50 -1.65
CA SER A 318 -14.20 13.53 -2.96
C SER A 318 -13.12 14.60 -3.03
N PRO A 319 -11.86 14.26 -3.36
CA PRO A 319 -10.78 15.24 -3.54
C PRO A 319 -11.14 16.32 -4.56
N LEU A 320 -11.89 15.98 -5.60
CA LEU A 320 -12.31 16.91 -6.65
C LEU A 320 -13.09 18.12 -6.11
N LYS A 321 -13.83 17.97 -5.02
CA LYS A 321 -14.49 19.09 -4.32
C LYS A 321 -13.53 20.20 -3.94
N TYR A 322 -12.30 19.83 -3.58
CA TYR A 322 -11.29 20.74 -3.03
C TYR A 322 -10.25 21.18 -4.08
N VAL A 323 -10.46 20.84 -5.34
CA VAL A 323 -9.51 21.08 -6.43
C VAL A 323 -9.15 22.56 -6.60
N ARG A 324 -10.04 23.48 -6.23
CA ARG A 324 -9.79 24.92 -6.29
C ARG A 324 -8.66 25.40 -5.37
N ASN A 325 -8.35 24.63 -4.32
CA ASN A 325 -7.28 24.94 -3.38
C ASN A 325 -5.91 24.47 -3.88
N VAL A 326 -5.88 23.65 -4.94
CA VAL A 326 -4.64 23.00 -5.39
C VAL A 326 -3.79 23.98 -6.18
N THR A 327 -2.55 24.14 -5.73
CA THR A 327 -1.49 24.89 -6.44
C THR A 327 -0.30 23.98 -6.80
N THR A 328 -0.27 22.77 -6.26
CA THR A 328 0.82 21.80 -6.41
C THR A 328 0.86 21.24 -7.82
N PRO A 329 1.99 21.33 -8.55
CA PRO A 329 2.21 20.62 -9.79
C PRO A 329 1.92 19.12 -9.64
N THR A 330 1.03 18.57 -10.47
CA THR A 330 0.51 17.20 -10.27
C THR A 330 0.61 16.35 -11.53
N LEU A 331 1.29 15.20 -11.39
CA LEU A 331 1.30 14.12 -12.37
C LEU A 331 0.21 13.10 -12.03
N PHE A 332 -0.53 12.68 -13.03
CA PHE A 332 -1.44 11.54 -12.96
C PHE A 332 -0.90 10.40 -13.82
N ILE A 333 -0.71 9.21 -13.23
CA ILE A 333 -0.37 7.99 -13.99
C ILE A 333 -1.53 7.02 -13.84
N HIS A 334 -2.09 6.60 -14.97
CA HIS A 334 -3.27 5.76 -14.98
C HIS A 334 -3.25 4.76 -16.12
N SER A 335 -4.05 3.71 -16.01
CA SER A 335 -4.19 2.68 -17.03
C SER A 335 -5.60 2.70 -17.62
N ASN A 336 -5.73 2.54 -18.93
CA ASN A 336 -7.05 2.66 -19.59
C ASN A 336 -7.96 1.43 -19.42
N THR A 337 -7.44 0.32 -18.88
CA THR A 337 -8.22 -0.86 -18.50
C THR A 337 -8.22 -1.10 -16.98
N ASP A 338 -7.99 -0.05 -16.22
CA ASP A 338 -8.20 -0.05 -14.77
C ASP A 338 -9.69 0.11 -14.47
N TYR A 339 -10.35 -1.00 -14.16
CA TYR A 339 -11.77 -1.04 -13.81
C TYR A 339 -12.02 -0.90 -12.31
N ARG A 340 -10.97 -0.84 -11.47
CA ARG A 340 -11.06 -0.57 -10.04
C ARG A 340 -11.21 0.92 -9.78
N CYS A 341 -10.31 1.71 -10.37
CA CYS A 341 -10.36 3.16 -10.40
C CYS A 341 -10.35 3.56 -11.86
N TRP A 342 -11.48 3.98 -12.38
CA TRP A 342 -11.62 4.27 -13.80
C TRP A 342 -10.80 5.48 -14.24
N MET A 343 -10.46 5.54 -15.51
CA MET A 343 -9.60 6.60 -16.07
C MET A 343 -10.24 8.01 -16.06
N ASP A 344 -11.54 8.10 -15.85
CA ASP A 344 -12.24 9.38 -15.65
C ASP A 344 -11.85 10.07 -14.35
N GLU A 345 -11.42 9.31 -13.34
CA GLU A 345 -11.00 9.85 -12.05
C GLU A 345 -9.80 10.81 -12.16
N PRO A 346 -8.64 10.43 -12.75
CA PRO A 346 -7.55 11.38 -12.96
C PRO A 346 -7.88 12.46 -13.98
N LEU A 347 -8.74 12.19 -14.97
CA LEU A 347 -9.08 13.17 -16.00
C LEU A 347 -9.91 14.34 -15.44
N GLN A 348 -10.81 14.09 -14.48
CA GLN A 348 -11.56 15.15 -13.79
C GLN A 348 -10.61 16.10 -13.03
N MET A 349 -9.67 15.56 -12.25
CA MET A 349 -8.68 16.37 -11.55
C MET A 349 -7.76 17.11 -12.53
N PHE A 350 -7.19 16.42 -13.51
CA PHE A 350 -6.32 17.01 -14.52
C PHE A 350 -6.98 18.19 -15.24
N THR A 351 -8.21 17.99 -15.74
CA THR A 351 -8.96 19.05 -16.45
C THR A 351 -9.16 20.26 -15.56
N SER A 352 -9.55 20.04 -14.29
CA SER A 352 -9.76 21.12 -13.32
C SER A 352 -8.46 21.87 -13.00
N LEU A 353 -7.35 21.18 -12.81
CA LEU A 353 -6.04 21.79 -12.57
C LEU A 353 -5.56 22.61 -13.78
N ARG A 354 -5.72 22.05 -15.01
CA ARG A 354 -5.36 22.78 -16.23
C ARG A 354 -6.17 24.07 -16.41
N GLN A 355 -7.47 24.05 -16.11
CA GLN A 355 -8.31 25.23 -16.14
C GLN A 355 -7.87 26.31 -15.16
N GLN A 356 -7.26 25.92 -14.05
CA GLN A 356 -6.73 26.84 -13.03
C GLN A 356 -5.29 27.30 -13.32
N GLY A 357 -4.68 26.82 -14.41
CA GLY A 357 -3.28 27.14 -14.73
C GLY A 357 -2.26 26.38 -13.89
N VAL A 358 -2.67 25.38 -13.10
CA VAL A 358 -1.75 24.55 -12.32
C VAL A 358 -1.02 23.56 -13.26
N PRO A 359 0.31 23.49 -13.22
CA PRO A 359 1.08 22.55 -14.02
C PRO A 359 0.61 21.12 -13.75
N SER A 360 0.16 20.44 -14.79
CA SER A 360 -0.32 19.05 -14.64
C SER A 360 -0.15 18.27 -15.91
N LYS A 361 0.05 16.95 -15.76
CA LYS A 361 0.26 15.98 -16.83
C LYS A 361 -0.49 14.69 -16.54
N VAL A 362 -1.02 14.04 -17.57
CA VAL A 362 -1.54 12.67 -17.50
C VAL A 362 -0.64 11.77 -18.34
N VAL A 363 -0.21 10.66 -17.76
CA VAL A 363 0.40 9.53 -18.48
C VAL A 363 -0.59 8.38 -18.46
N LEU A 364 -1.25 8.17 -19.61
CA LEU A 364 -2.22 7.10 -19.78
C LEU A 364 -1.55 5.89 -20.42
N ILE A 365 -1.47 4.79 -19.70
CA ILE A 365 -0.81 3.55 -20.13
C ILE A 365 -1.88 2.59 -20.66
N HIS A 366 -1.67 2.12 -21.88
CA HIS A 366 -2.64 1.27 -22.57
C HIS A 366 -2.52 -0.20 -22.19
N GLN A 367 -3.68 -0.90 -22.14
CA GLN A 367 -3.80 -2.34 -21.92
C GLN A 367 -3.22 -2.83 -20.60
N GLU A 368 -3.26 -2.00 -19.58
CA GLU A 368 -2.89 -2.35 -18.20
C GLU A 368 -4.07 -2.13 -17.27
N GLY A 369 -4.15 -2.96 -16.21
CA GLY A 369 -5.16 -2.83 -15.19
C GLY A 369 -4.66 -2.12 -13.94
N HIS A 370 -5.41 -2.28 -12.86
CA HIS A 370 -5.10 -1.68 -11.55
C HIS A 370 -3.75 -2.12 -10.98
N GLU A 371 -3.27 -3.29 -11.38
CA GLU A 371 -2.04 -3.90 -10.87
C GLU A 371 -0.77 -3.55 -11.68
N LEU A 372 -0.82 -2.54 -12.57
CA LEU A 372 0.29 -2.13 -13.43
C LEU A 372 1.66 -2.12 -12.73
N ASN A 373 1.75 -1.52 -11.54
CA ASN A 373 3.03 -1.39 -10.83
C ASN A 373 3.58 -2.71 -10.30
N ARG A 374 2.75 -3.74 -10.12
CA ARG A 374 3.10 -5.05 -9.54
C ARG A 374 3.27 -6.13 -10.61
N SER A 375 2.33 -6.22 -11.53
CA SER A 375 2.25 -7.30 -12.52
C SER A 375 2.07 -6.83 -13.96
N GLY A 376 2.14 -5.52 -14.22
CA GLY A 376 2.09 -4.96 -15.57
C GLY A 376 3.29 -5.37 -16.43
N ARG A 377 3.16 -5.20 -17.73
CA ARG A 377 4.24 -5.48 -18.68
C ARG A 377 5.50 -4.70 -18.32
N PRO A 378 6.70 -5.30 -18.38
CA PRO A 378 7.93 -4.64 -17.97
C PRO A 378 8.14 -3.25 -18.59
N VAL A 379 7.88 -3.10 -19.91
CA VAL A 379 8.01 -1.81 -20.59
C VAL A 379 7.06 -0.75 -20.02
N ASN A 380 5.82 -1.12 -19.67
CA ASN A 380 4.83 -0.22 -19.12
C ASN A 380 5.18 0.19 -17.68
N ARG A 381 5.77 -0.74 -16.91
CA ARG A 381 6.31 -0.44 -15.58
C ARG A 381 7.48 0.55 -15.67
N LEU A 382 8.36 0.41 -16.66
CA LEU A 382 9.45 1.38 -16.93
C LEU A 382 8.92 2.75 -17.31
N ILE A 383 7.92 2.83 -18.22
CA ILE A 383 7.27 4.09 -18.58
C ILE A 383 6.72 4.80 -17.34
N ARG A 384 6.04 4.06 -16.47
CA ARG A 384 5.51 4.59 -15.21
C ARG A 384 6.61 5.12 -14.30
N LEU A 385 7.68 4.34 -14.09
CA LEU A 385 8.78 4.70 -13.20
C LEU A 385 9.53 5.94 -13.72
N ASN A 386 9.83 5.98 -15.01
CA ASN A 386 10.48 7.13 -15.63
C ASN A 386 9.62 8.39 -15.49
N ALA A 387 8.32 8.30 -15.81
CA ALA A 387 7.42 9.43 -15.67
C ALA A 387 7.36 9.98 -14.23
N LEU A 388 7.39 9.10 -13.22
CA LEU A 388 7.43 9.46 -11.81
C LEU A 388 8.73 10.19 -11.45
N CYS A 389 9.87 9.64 -11.86
CA CYS A 389 11.20 10.22 -11.58
C CYS A 389 11.38 11.57 -12.27
N ASP A 390 11.07 11.64 -13.59
CA ASP A 390 11.17 12.88 -14.38
C ASP A 390 10.32 14.01 -13.78
N TRP A 391 9.14 13.68 -13.25
CA TRP A 391 8.26 14.66 -12.61
C TRP A 391 8.87 15.22 -11.34
N PHE A 392 9.41 14.37 -10.49
CA PHE A 392 10.07 14.83 -9.27
C PHE A 392 11.42 15.50 -9.55
N ASP A 393 12.15 15.11 -10.60
CA ASP A 393 13.36 15.83 -11.05
C ASP A 393 13.06 17.26 -11.51
N GLN A 394 11.89 17.45 -12.11
CA GLN A 394 11.48 18.77 -12.62
C GLN A 394 11.04 19.72 -11.51
N TYR A 395 10.44 19.23 -10.42
CA TYR A 395 9.76 20.09 -9.45
C TYR A 395 10.36 20.06 -8.03
N LEU A 396 11.30 19.17 -7.73
CA LEU A 396 11.99 19.03 -6.44
C LEU A 396 13.49 19.26 -6.56
#